data_a62f97055f23e97a2c6ed8fcfd5e3cc6
#
_entry.id   a62f97055f23e97a2c6ed8fcfd5e3cc6
#
_cell.length_a   1.000
_cell.length_b   1.000
_cell.length_c   1.000
_cell.angle_alpha   90.00
_cell.angle_beta   90.00
_cell.angle_gamma   90.00
#
_symmetry.space_group_name_H-M   'P 1'
#
loop_
_entity.id
_entity.type
_entity.pdbx_description
1 polymer ?
#
loop_
_entity_poly.entity_id
_entity_poly.type
_entity_poly.pdbx_seq_one_letter_code
_entity_poly.pdbx_strand_id
1 'polypeptide(L)'
;MECAKEYLAEHGTVEARRAFNEDARWKHGAIYVFVDGVNERPEETKTLVYPPDPSREGLIWPEVVDVFGTGLDSETYRLLEIVDAGWLYYSFPNPATGKHTAKASYIGEVDWNGERAALGAGIYARDLPGTCYPDEVSAAALGADPSPQTLREFVRCAAMLLESDGYFAKEILERHARWTDGGHYLYVLDSLGNQVMSGSRFRVNGKALHEWGRAGEQFGGRDMADVGGTFGESYVYYRSYDLRTGAERPKLGFLKRVAAQGVPLLIGAGYYLGPDGLAPGTACAENEVRAAAVRTPEDVQAFVQCAAEYALEHGEEEARRAFNEDERWKTGPMYVFVDGVQPSGADALTHVYPPDPSREGAVWGTSIDSFGSDYFHELHRVLSMVDEGWVYYAFDNPSTGRRQPKSSYVKAIDWNGERAAIGAGIYSRDLPGTCDPGEVHAADMAANPSDRRLLEFVRCATLEVESAGFFAGPMLSESPRWKHGSVYVFGVNGETGAVEFSGNRASFATSGRIPELLFGGRDVIEVGKVFGESFWYYSFENPVTGALEPKVASVKLARPQGFPLLVGSGYNP
;
A
#
# COMPACT_ATOMS: atom_id res chain seq x y z
N MET A 1 12.70 -5.35 13.34
CA MET A 1 12.80 -6.60 14.13
C MET A 1 14.20 -7.17 14.06
N GLU A 2 14.74 -7.50 12.88
CA GLU A 2 16.09 -8.08 12.75
C GLU A 2 17.16 -7.25 13.47
N CYS A 3 17.21 -5.94 13.24
CA CYS A 3 18.15 -5.04 13.95
C CYS A 3 18.02 -5.10 15.50
N ALA A 4 16.81 -5.35 16.03
CA ALA A 4 16.63 -5.49 17.48
C ALA A 4 17.12 -6.85 17.99
N LYS A 5 16.95 -7.93 17.21
CA LYS A 5 17.52 -9.26 17.49
C LYS A 5 19.06 -9.23 17.43
N GLU A 6 19.62 -8.60 16.39
CA GLU A 6 21.06 -8.40 16.26
C GLU A 6 21.63 -7.60 17.44
N TYR A 7 20.96 -6.49 17.80
CA TYR A 7 21.37 -5.69 18.95
C TYR A 7 21.37 -6.47 20.27
N LEU A 8 20.31 -7.29 20.50
CA LEU A 8 20.23 -8.19 21.64
C LEU A 8 21.39 -9.21 21.65
N ALA A 9 21.67 -9.81 20.51
CA ALA A 9 22.74 -10.81 20.36
C ALA A 9 24.15 -10.20 20.60
N GLU A 10 24.39 -8.97 20.15
CA GLU A 10 25.67 -8.28 20.29
C GLU A 10 25.91 -7.71 21.70
N HIS A 11 24.86 -7.20 22.35
CA HIS A 11 25.01 -6.43 23.59
C HIS A 11 24.46 -7.12 24.85
N GLY A 12 23.76 -8.22 24.67
CA GLY A 12 23.14 -9.00 25.75
C GLY A 12 21.88 -8.33 26.33
N THR A 13 21.18 -9.09 27.17
CA THR A 13 19.83 -8.72 27.65
C THR A 13 19.79 -7.49 28.55
N VAL A 14 20.83 -7.23 29.36
CA VAL A 14 20.89 -6.07 30.25
C VAL A 14 20.94 -4.77 29.47
N GLU A 15 21.84 -4.70 28.49
CA GLU A 15 21.99 -3.50 27.66
C GLU A 15 20.83 -3.36 26.68
N ALA A 16 20.35 -4.45 26.08
CA ALA A 16 19.18 -4.44 25.22
C ALA A 16 17.94 -3.92 25.95
N ARG A 17 17.68 -4.38 27.18
CA ARG A 17 16.59 -3.87 28.04
C ARG A 17 16.70 -2.38 28.27
N ARG A 18 17.90 -1.89 28.63
CA ARG A 18 18.14 -0.46 28.82
C ARG A 18 17.87 0.33 27.54
N ALA A 19 18.46 -0.10 26.42
CA ALA A 19 18.33 0.59 25.15
C ALA A 19 16.88 0.62 24.64
N PHE A 20 16.15 -0.50 24.68
CA PHE A 20 14.76 -0.56 24.25
C PHE A 20 13.83 0.36 25.07
N ASN A 21 14.14 0.56 26.36
CA ASN A 21 13.38 1.46 27.22
C ASN A 21 13.72 2.94 27.05
N GLU A 22 14.99 3.28 26.77
CA GLU A 22 15.49 4.65 26.89
C GLU A 22 15.85 5.30 25.54
N ASP A 23 16.34 4.53 24.56
CA ASP A 23 16.83 5.06 23.30
C ASP A 23 15.70 5.31 22.30
N ALA A 24 15.65 6.53 21.76
CA ALA A 24 14.68 6.95 20.74
C ALA A 24 14.72 6.10 19.45
N ARG A 25 15.81 5.41 19.18
CA ARG A 25 15.93 4.46 18.07
C ARG A 25 14.96 3.29 18.19
N TRP A 26 14.65 2.85 19.43
CA TRP A 26 13.80 1.71 19.71
C TRP A 26 12.40 2.05 20.20
N LYS A 27 12.16 3.33 20.45
CA LYS A 27 10.90 3.84 21.00
C LYS A 27 10.59 5.22 20.44
N HIS A 28 9.50 5.32 19.69
CA HIS A 28 9.02 6.60 19.16
C HIS A 28 7.48 6.61 19.14
N GLY A 29 6.88 7.49 19.96
CA GLY A 29 5.43 7.59 20.09
C GLY A 29 4.77 6.28 20.50
N ALA A 30 3.88 5.77 19.67
CA ALA A 30 3.19 4.50 19.90
C ALA A 30 3.96 3.26 19.41
N ILE A 31 5.09 3.45 18.72
CA ILE A 31 5.95 2.36 18.23
C ILE A 31 7.08 2.14 19.25
N TYR A 32 7.24 0.92 19.68
CA TYR A 32 8.28 0.50 20.62
C TYR A 32 8.61 -0.98 20.47
N VAL A 33 9.84 -1.35 20.83
CA VAL A 33 10.24 -2.76 20.97
C VAL A 33 9.82 -3.26 22.35
N PHE A 34 9.19 -4.41 22.42
CA PHE A 34 8.83 -5.11 23.65
C PHE A 34 9.41 -6.52 23.66
N VAL A 35 9.54 -7.10 24.85
CA VAL A 35 9.94 -8.50 25.03
C VAL A 35 9.06 -9.12 26.10
N ASP A 36 8.39 -10.21 25.77
CA ASP A 36 7.60 -11.02 26.70
C ASP A 36 8.13 -12.45 26.73
N GLY A 37 8.07 -13.11 27.87
CA GLY A 37 8.37 -14.53 27.99
C GLY A 37 7.41 -15.34 27.12
N VAL A 38 7.82 -16.54 26.70
CA VAL A 38 6.97 -17.47 25.97
C VAL A 38 6.84 -18.75 26.78
N ASN A 39 5.62 -19.04 27.24
CA ASN A 39 5.36 -20.19 28.11
C ASN A 39 4.12 -20.96 27.62
N GLU A 40 4.13 -22.29 27.73
CA GLU A 40 2.98 -23.14 27.47
C GLU A 40 1.76 -22.77 28.36
N ARG A 41 2.07 -22.22 29.55
CA ARG A 41 1.09 -21.68 30.49
C ARG A 41 1.10 -20.16 30.43
N PRO A 42 0.14 -19.54 29.73
CA PRO A 42 0.11 -18.08 29.58
C PRO A 42 0.12 -17.32 30.92
N GLU A 43 -0.53 -17.89 31.95
CA GLU A 43 -0.57 -17.33 33.30
C GLU A 43 0.79 -17.28 34.02
N GLU A 44 1.82 -17.89 33.46
CA GLU A 44 3.20 -17.86 33.97
C GLU A 44 4.10 -16.90 33.16
N THR A 45 3.55 -16.27 32.10
CA THR A 45 4.30 -15.37 31.21
C THR A 45 4.68 -14.07 31.91
N LYS A 46 5.95 -13.69 31.82
CA LYS A 46 6.48 -12.44 32.37
C LYS A 46 6.72 -11.44 31.26
N THR A 47 6.34 -10.20 31.49
CA THR A 47 6.81 -9.08 30.67
C THR A 47 8.27 -8.77 31.01
N LEU A 48 9.15 -8.84 30.02
CA LEU A 48 10.60 -8.65 30.20
C LEU A 48 11.05 -7.24 29.83
N VAL A 49 10.46 -6.64 28.79
CA VAL A 49 10.70 -5.26 28.37
C VAL A 49 9.38 -4.63 27.92
N TYR A 50 8.99 -3.51 28.54
CA TYR A 50 7.78 -2.78 28.19
C TYR A 50 7.96 -1.26 28.29
N PRO A 51 8.49 -0.60 27.26
CA PRO A 51 8.84 0.81 27.28
C PRO A 51 7.73 1.82 27.60
N PRO A 52 6.43 1.54 27.35
CA PRO A 52 5.36 2.42 27.80
C PRO A 52 5.19 2.48 29.32
N ASP A 53 5.53 1.40 30.03
CA ASP A 53 5.46 1.33 31.50
C ASP A 53 6.49 0.31 32.03
N PRO A 54 7.76 0.70 32.22
CA PRO A 54 8.82 -0.21 32.70
C PRO A 54 8.58 -0.78 34.10
N SER A 55 7.61 -0.24 34.87
CA SER A 55 7.25 -0.80 36.19
C SER A 55 6.59 -2.17 36.10
N ARG A 56 6.14 -2.55 34.91
CA ARG A 56 5.55 -3.86 34.60
C ARG A 56 6.57 -4.96 34.35
N GLU A 57 7.80 -4.60 34.10
CA GLU A 57 8.85 -5.55 33.77
C GLU A 57 9.20 -6.47 34.95
N GLY A 58 9.37 -7.75 34.66
CA GLY A 58 9.60 -8.82 35.60
C GLY A 58 8.33 -9.31 36.34
N LEU A 59 7.16 -8.74 36.04
CA LEU A 59 5.90 -9.16 36.61
C LEU A 59 5.17 -10.12 35.67
N ILE A 60 4.43 -11.05 36.29
CA ILE A 60 3.42 -11.86 35.62
C ILE A 60 2.13 -11.05 35.59
N TRP A 61 1.60 -10.85 34.40
CA TRP A 61 0.31 -10.18 34.21
C TRP A 61 -0.77 -11.24 33.96
N PRO A 62 -1.99 -11.01 34.48
CA PRO A 62 -3.11 -11.83 34.07
C PRO A 62 -3.26 -11.75 32.56
N GLU A 63 -3.45 -12.90 31.92
CA GLU A 63 -3.69 -12.96 30.49
C GLU A 63 -4.85 -12.03 30.12
N VAL A 64 -4.59 -11.09 29.20
CA VAL A 64 -5.61 -10.18 28.69
C VAL A 64 -6.26 -10.82 27.47
N VAL A 65 -7.50 -11.29 27.64
CA VAL A 65 -8.32 -11.70 26.51
C VAL A 65 -8.84 -10.45 25.82
N ASP A 66 -8.50 -10.30 24.57
CA ASP A 66 -8.91 -9.15 23.76
C ASP A 66 -10.27 -9.36 23.07
N VAL A 67 -10.69 -8.37 22.28
CA VAL A 67 -11.99 -8.41 21.55
C VAL A 67 -12.07 -9.52 20.49
N PHE A 68 -10.95 -10.15 20.13
CA PHE A 68 -10.90 -11.25 19.19
C PHE A 68 -11.00 -12.64 19.87
N GLY A 69 -11.12 -12.67 21.18
CA GLY A 69 -11.54 -13.85 21.94
C GLY A 69 -10.42 -14.71 22.53
N THR A 70 -9.13 -14.39 22.31
CA THR A 70 -8.00 -15.12 22.90
C THR A 70 -7.06 -14.21 23.67
N GLY A 71 -6.33 -14.80 24.63
CA GLY A 71 -5.28 -14.12 25.34
C GLY A 71 -4.08 -13.83 24.43
N LEU A 72 -3.42 -12.72 24.68
CA LEU A 72 -2.24 -12.30 23.93
C LEU A 72 -1.08 -13.29 24.10
N ASP A 73 -0.84 -13.77 25.30
CA ASP A 73 0.23 -14.71 25.61
C ASP A 73 -0.04 -16.09 25.00
N SER A 74 -1.28 -16.56 25.09
CA SER A 74 -1.73 -17.80 24.43
C SER A 74 -1.52 -17.76 22.92
N GLU A 75 -1.86 -16.64 22.28
CA GLU A 75 -1.71 -16.50 20.84
C GLU A 75 -0.23 -16.35 20.42
N THR A 76 0.59 -15.67 21.24
CA THR A 76 2.04 -15.58 21.06
C THR A 76 2.68 -16.97 21.10
N TYR A 77 2.35 -17.77 22.13
CA TYR A 77 2.84 -19.14 22.24
C TYR A 77 2.40 -19.97 21.01
N ARG A 78 1.11 -19.98 20.70
CA ARG A 78 0.55 -20.74 19.56
C ARG A 78 1.21 -20.36 18.22
N LEU A 79 1.47 -19.09 17.98
CA LEU A 79 2.12 -18.61 16.75
C LEU A 79 3.57 -19.14 16.67
N LEU A 80 4.32 -19.01 17.76
CA LEU A 80 5.73 -19.42 17.81
C LEU A 80 5.93 -20.95 17.85
N GLU A 81 4.88 -21.74 18.06
CA GLU A 81 4.90 -23.18 17.82
C GLU A 81 4.77 -23.56 16.33
N ILE A 82 4.37 -22.61 15.49
CA ILE A 82 4.14 -22.84 14.05
C ILE A 82 5.29 -22.25 13.22
N VAL A 83 5.78 -21.06 13.62
CA VAL A 83 6.85 -20.31 12.93
C VAL A 83 7.76 -19.63 13.94
N ASP A 84 9.05 -19.44 13.61
CA ASP A 84 10.00 -18.74 14.48
C ASP A 84 9.73 -17.22 14.58
N ALA A 85 8.96 -16.66 13.64
CA ALA A 85 8.54 -15.28 13.64
C ALA A 85 7.28 -15.08 12.79
N GLY A 86 6.42 -14.13 13.18
CA GLY A 86 5.18 -13.87 12.46
C GLY A 86 4.40 -12.64 12.96
N TRP A 87 3.28 -12.36 12.30
CA TRP A 87 2.38 -11.26 12.64
C TRP A 87 1.34 -11.67 13.66
N LEU A 88 1.29 -10.91 14.77
CA LEU A 88 0.31 -11.03 15.85
C LEU A 88 -0.66 -9.86 15.79
N TYR A 89 -1.96 -10.16 15.76
CA TYR A 89 -3.05 -9.17 15.65
C TYR A 89 -3.88 -9.19 16.93
N TYR A 90 -4.01 -8.05 17.62
CA TYR A 90 -4.69 -7.96 18.91
C TYR A 90 -5.18 -6.55 19.22
N SER A 91 -6.02 -6.40 20.23
CA SER A 91 -6.42 -5.10 20.75
C SER A 91 -5.60 -4.76 22.00
N PHE A 92 -4.95 -3.60 22.01
CA PHE A 92 -4.05 -3.20 23.10
C PHE A 92 -4.15 -1.70 23.40
N PRO A 93 -3.87 -1.27 24.66
CA PRO A 93 -3.83 0.14 24.98
C PRO A 93 -2.78 0.89 24.15
N ASN A 94 -3.23 1.89 23.40
CA ASN A 94 -2.34 2.77 22.65
C ASN A 94 -1.72 3.80 23.60
N PRO A 95 -0.38 3.83 23.78
CA PRO A 95 0.26 4.73 24.75
C PRO A 95 0.09 6.22 24.40
N ALA A 96 -0.20 6.55 23.14
CA ALA A 96 -0.43 7.94 22.72
C ALA A 96 -1.84 8.44 23.07
N THR A 97 -2.84 7.55 23.16
CA THR A 97 -4.25 7.92 23.38
C THR A 97 -4.85 7.35 24.66
N GLY A 98 -4.22 6.36 25.27
CA GLY A 98 -4.74 5.59 26.41
C GLY A 98 -5.93 4.69 26.09
N LYS A 99 -6.39 4.65 24.85
CA LYS A 99 -7.54 3.83 24.40
C LYS A 99 -7.07 2.47 23.89
N HIS A 100 -7.91 1.44 24.07
CA HIS A 100 -7.72 0.16 23.39
C HIS A 100 -7.96 0.34 21.90
N THR A 101 -6.97 -0.04 21.11
CA THR A 101 -7.01 0.03 19.63
C THR A 101 -6.43 -1.26 19.07
N ALA A 102 -6.87 -1.65 17.89
CA ALA A 102 -6.29 -2.79 17.19
C ALA A 102 -4.81 -2.52 16.89
N LYS A 103 -3.95 -3.51 17.15
CA LYS A 103 -2.49 -3.45 16.97
C LYS A 103 -2.02 -4.68 16.21
N ALA A 104 -1.22 -4.47 15.18
CA ALA A 104 -0.48 -5.52 14.49
C ALA A 104 0.98 -5.45 14.91
N SER A 105 1.51 -6.54 15.48
CA SER A 105 2.92 -6.64 15.88
C SER A 105 3.60 -7.77 15.11
N TYR A 106 4.79 -7.50 14.60
CA TYR A 106 5.67 -8.57 14.15
C TYR A 106 6.51 -9.02 15.33
N ILE A 107 6.41 -10.31 15.68
CA ILE A 107 7.14 -10.92 16.81
C ILE A 107 8.10 -11.98 16.28
N GLY A 108 9.15 -12.23 17.01
CA GLY A 108 10.05 -13.33 16.71
C GLY A 108 10.70 -13.90 17.96
N GLU A 109 10.93 -15.21 17.96
CA GLU A 109 11.55 -15.91 19.06
C GLU A 109 12.99 -15.45 19.30
N VAL A 110 13.35 -15.32 20.55
CA VAL A 110 14.71 -15.00 21.02
C VAL A 110 15.01 -15.75 22.32
N ASP A 111 16.29 -15.96 22.60
CA ASP A 111 16.77 -16.38 23.92
C ASP A 111 16.97 -15.14 24.81
N TRP A 112 16.32 -15.13 25.96
CA TRP A 112 16.47 -14.07 26.95
C TRP A 112 17.03 -14.63 28.26
N ASN A 113 18.36 -14.65 28.40
CA ASN A 113 19.07 -15.26 29.53
C ASN A 113 18.75 -16.75 29.77
N GLY A 114 18.61 -17.54 28.71
CA GLY A 114 18.27 -18.95 28.78
C GLY A 114 16.76 -19.24 28.89
N GLU A 115 15.91 -18.21 28.83
CA GLU A 115 14.47 -18.36 28.78
C GLU A 115 13.97 -18.04 27.34
N ARG A 116 12.99 -18.81 26.87
CA ARG A 116 12.31 -18.57 25.59
C ARG A 116 11.49 -17.29 25.70
N ALA A 117 11.68 -16.34 24.76
CA ALA A 117 10.96 -15.09 24.76
C ALA A 117 10.55 -14.65 23.34
N ALA A 118 9.53 -13.81 23.25
CA ALA A 118 9.09 -13.14 22.05
C ALA A 118 9.56 -11.66 22.08
N LEU A 119 10.41 -11.29 21.13
CA LEU A 119 10.79 -9.90 20.88
C LEU A 119 9.90 -9.35 19.77
N GLY A 120 9.26 -8.20 19.99
CA GLY A 120 8.27 -7.67 19.07
C GLY A 120 8.26 -6.17 18.94
N ALA A 121 7.72 -5.68 17.83
CA ALA A 121 7.33 -4.30 17.63
C ALA A 121 6.06 -4.25 16.77
N GLY A 122 5.22 -3.24 16.98
CA GLY A 122 3.95 -3.18 16.29
C GLY A 122 3.43 -1.78 16.05
N ILE A 123 2.50 -1.71 15.11
CA ILE A 123 1.77 -0.50 14.73
C ILE A 123 0.29 -0.65 15.09
N TYR A 124 -0.33 0.45 15.48
CA TYR A 124 -1.75 0.48 15.75
C TYR A 124 -2.56 0.63 14.45
N ALA A 125 -3.78 0.10 14.43
CA ALA A 125 -4.59 0.01 13.22
C ALA A 125 -4.76 1.33 12.48
N ARG A 126 -4.81 2.47 13.20
CA ARG A 126 -4.86 3.79 12.57
C ARG A 126 -3.62 4.12 11.74
N ASP A 127 -2.49 3.49 12.03
CA ASP A 127 -1.21 3.69 11.36
C ASP A 127 -1.03 2.71 10.17
N LEU A 128 -1.97 1.75 10.03
CA LEU A 128 -1.98 0.78 8.94
C LEU A 128 -2.55 1.39 7.66
N PRO A 129 -1.95 1.13 6.48
CA PRO A 129 -2.55 1.51 5.21
C PRO A 129 -3.95 0.92 5.07
N GLY A 130 -4.93 1.76 4.73
CA GLY A 130 -6.31 1.33 4.48
C GLY A 130 -7.26 1.35 5.67
N THR A 131 -6.83 1.79 6.85
CA THR A 131 -7.76 2.05 7.97
C THR A 131 -8.33 3.46 7.91
N CYS A 132 -9.58 3.62 8.34
CA CYS A 132 -10.27 4.90 8.40
C CYS A 132 -10.83 5.16 9.79
N TYR A 133 -10.46 6.29 10.37
CA TYR A 133 -11.05 6.78 11.60
C TYR A 133 -12.08 7.86 11.30
N PRO A 134 -13.38 7.57 11.47
CA PRO A 134 -14.46 8.46 11.09
C PRO A 134 -14.38 9.86 11.69
N ASP A 135 -13.84 9.99 12.88
CA ASP A 135 -13.84 11.26 13.62
C ASP A 135 -12.65 12.18 13.24
N GLU A 136 -11.62 11.65 12.57
CA GLU A 136 -10.39 12.37 12.26
C GLU A 136 -10.32 12.80 10.77
N VAL A 137 -11.01 12.11 9.88
CA VAL A 137 -10.96 12.34 8.43
C VAL A 137 -12.22 13.02 7.92
N SER A 138 -12.08 14.25 7.43
CA SER A 138 -13.19 15.04 6.89
C SER A 138 -12.74 16.03 5.80
N ALA A 139 -13.68 16.54 5.01
CA ALA A 139 -13.43 17.61 4.05
C ALA A 139 -12.89 18.89 4.73
N ALA A 140 -13.36 19.19 5.95
CA ALA A 140 -12.86 20.30 6.75
C ALA A 140 -11.42 20.10 7.20
N ALA A 141 -11.05 18.87 7.63
CA ALA A 141 -9.68 18.51 7.98
C ALA A 141 -8.74 18.64 6.77
N LEU A 142 -9.16 18.13 5.59
CA LEU A 142 -8.43 18.31 4.33
C LEU A 142 -8.28 19.81 3.97
N GLY A 143 -9.28 20.63 4.26
CA GLY A 143 -9.22 22.07 4.03
C GLY A 143 -8.30 22.80 5.00
N ALA A 144 -8.14 22.31 6.23
CA ALA A 144 -7.26 22.87 7.25
C ALA A 144 -5.78 22.51 7.04
N ASP A 145 -5.52 21.30 6.55
CA ASP A 145 -4.18 20.78 6.24
C ASP A 145 -4.18 20.11 4.85
N PRO A 146 -4.12 20.88 3.75
CA PRO A 146 -4.12 20.36 2.41
C PRO A 146 -2.75 19.79 2.04
N SER A 147 -2.54 18.51 2.32
CA SER A 147 -1.34 17.76 1.98
C SER A 147 -1.67 16.53 1.13
N PRO A 148 -0.71 15.98 0.36
CA PRO A 148 -0.91 14.73 -0.39
C PRO A 148 -1.33 13.58 0.52
N GLN A 149 -0.78 13.49 1.74
CA GLN A 149 -1.12 12.46 2.71
C GLN A 149 -2.56 12.59 3.20
N THR A 150 -2.97 13.78 3.65
CA THR A 150 -4.33 14.05 4.13
C THR A 150 -5.36 13.78 3.03
N LEU A 151 -5.04 14.16 1.78
CA LEU A 151 -5.88 13.89 0.60
C LEU A 151 -6.04 12.37 0.36
N ARG A 152 -4.94 11.62 0.42
CA ARG A 152 -4.94 10.17 0.25
C ARG A 152 -5.79 9.47 1.32
N GLU A 153 -5.62 9.86 2.58
CA GLU A 153 -6.40 9.33 3.70
C GLU A 153 -7.90 9.65 3.56
N PHE A 154 -8.23 10.87 3.16
CA PHE A 154 -9.60 11.29 2.91
C PHE A 154 -10.29 10.44 1.84
N VAL A 155 -9.63 10.20 0.70
CA VAL A 155 -10.17 9.37 -0.37
C VAL A 155 -10.25 7.89 0.02
N ARG A 156 -9.23 7.37 0.71
CA ARG A 156 -9.25 5.98 1.19
C ARG A 156 -10.40 5.71 2.17
N CYS A 157 -10.67 6.64 3.08
CA CYS A 157 -11.81 6.54 3.98
C CYS A 157 -13.17 6.53 3.23
N ALA A 158 -13.31 7.42 2.25
CA ALA A 158 -14.53 7.46 1.45
C ALA A 158 -14.67 6.22 0.54
N ALA A 159 -13.55 5.68 0.07
CA ALA A 159 -13.51 4.43 -0.70
C ALA A 159 -14.06 3.25 0.11
N MET A 160 -13.65 3.11 1.37
CA MET A 160 -14.16 2.06 2.26
C MET A 160 -15.69 2.14 2.44
N LEU A 161 -16.24 3.35 2.58
CA LEU A 161 -17.68 3.55 2.66
C LEU A 161 -18.39 3.15 1.35
N LEU A 162 -17.81 3.53 0.21
CA LEU A 162 -18.37 3.18 -1.10
C LEU A 162 -18.31 1.67 -1.37
N GLU A 163 -17.22 1.00 -0.95
CA GLU A 163 -17.08 -0.46 -1.03
C GLU A 163 -18.07 -1.19 -0.12
N SER A 164 -18.32 -0.67 1.10
CA SER A 164 -19.27 -1.30 2.04
C SER A 164 -20.72 -1.12 1.65
N ASP A 165 -21.12 0.10 1.33
CA ASP A 165 -22.51 0.47 1.14
C ASP A 165 -22.92 0.56 -0.35
N GLY A 166 -21.92 0.43 -1.25
CA GLY A 166 -22.17 0.53 -2.68
C GLY A 166 -22.80 1.85 -3.07
N TYR A 167 -23.74 1.82 -4.00
CA TYR A 167 -24.45 3.02 -4.45
C TYR A 167 -25.31 3.69 -3.37
N PHE A 168 -25.63 3.02 -2.25
CA PHE A 168 -26.33 3.63 -1.12
C PHE A 168 -25.46 4.67 -0.40
N ALA A 169 -24.13 4.58 -0.47
CA ALA A 169 -23.22 5.60 0.03
C ALA A 169 -23.35 6.95 -0.70
N LYS A 170 -23.95 6.98 -1.90
CA LYS A 170 -24.02 8.17 -2.75
C LYS A 170 -24.54 9.42 -2.03
N GLU A 171 -25.66 9.33 -1.36
CA GLU A 171 -26.28 10.47 -0.67
C GLU A 171 -25.38 10.98 0.47
N ILE A 172 -24.73 10.08 1.20
CA ILE A 172 -23.79 10.41 2.28
C ILE A 172 -22.56 11.09 1.71
N LEU A 173 -21.92 10.52 0.69
CA LEU A 173 -20.72 11.04 0.07
C LEU A 173 -20.93 12.38 -0.64
N GLU A 174 -22.11 12.61 -1.20
CA GLU A 174 -22.43 13.87 -1.91
C GLU A 174 -22.86 15.01 -0.98
N ARG A 175 -23.45 14.74 0.18
CA ARG A 175 -24.19 15.75 0.95
C ARG A 175 -23.77 15.91 2.41
N HIS A 176 -23.19 14.89 3.01
CA HIS A 176 -22.82 14.96 4.42
C HIS A 176 -21.61 15.87 4.61
N ALA A 177 -21.66 16.77 5.60
CA ALA A 177 -20.61 17.76 5.88
C ALA A 177 -19.21 17.16 6.09
N ARG A 178 -19.12 15.91 6.50
CA ARG A 178 -17.84 15.18 6.59
C ARG A 178 -17.15 15.08 5.23
N TRP A 179 -17.91 14.88 4.13
CA TRP A 179 -17.40 14.59 2.80
C TRP A 179 -17.42 15.78 1.86
N THR A 180 -18.04 16.89 2.29
CA THR A 180 -18.16 18.08 1.46
C THR A 180 -18.03 19.33 2.32
N ASP A 181 -17.00 20.15 2.05
CA ASP A 181 -16.79 21.45 2.69
C ASP A 181 -16.13 22.43 1.71
N GLY A 182 -16.86 23.47 1.33
CA GLY A 182 -16.35 24.53 0.46
C GLY A 182 -15.86 24.03 -0.91
N GLY A 183 -14.54 24.01 -1.09
CA GLY A 183 -13.89 23.54 -2.33
C GLY A 183 -13.45 22.06 -2.29
N HIS A 184 -13.65 21.39 -1.16
CA HIS A 184 -13.25 20.00 -0.94
C HIS A 184 -14.48 19.11 -1.01
N TYR A 185 -14.48 18.17 -1.94
CA TYR A 185 -15.59 17.25 -2.19
C TYR A 185 -15.09 15.98 -2.88
N LEU A 186 -15.87 14.92 -2.75
CA LEU A 186 -15.64 13.65 -3.43
C LEU A 186 -16.36 13.62 -4.78
N TYR A 187 -15.79 12.89 -5.70
CA TYR A 187 -16.42 12.49 -6.95
C TYR A 187 -16.13 11.03 -7.25
N VAL A 188 -17.01 10.41 -8.02
CA VAL A 188 -16.84 9.02 -8.47
C VAL A 188 -17.03 8.96 -9.97
N LEU A 189 -16.12 8.24 -10.63
CA LEU A 189 -16.13 7.99 -12.07
C LEU A 189 -16.40 6.51 -12.33
N ASP A 190 -17.07 6.20 -13.43
CA ASP A 190 -17.10 4.85 -13.98
C ASP A 190 -15.82 4.53 -14.78
N SER A 191 -15.70 3.31 -15.27
CA SER A 191 -14.56 2.85 -16.08
C SER A 191 -14.37 3.58 -17.42
N LEU A 192 -15.37 4.35 -17.84
CA LEU A 192 -15.32 5.19 -19.04
C LEU A 192 -14.99 6.65 -18.73
N GLY A 193 -14.78 6.99 -17.45
CA GLY A 193 -14.52 8.35 -17.00
C GLY A 193 -15.77 9.21 -16.84
N ASN A 194 -16.98 8.62 -16.92
CA ASN A 194 -18.21 9.38 -16.68
C ASN A 194 -18.40 9.60 -15.18
N GLN A 195 -18.79 10.81 -14.80
CA GLN A 195 -19.08 11.13 -13.42
C GLN A 195 -20.42 10.52 -12.97
N VAL A 196 -20.37 9.56 -12.03
CA VAL A 196 -21.56 8.90 -11.50
C VAL A 196 -22.03 9.50 -10.17
N MET A 197 -21.14 10.17 -9.41
CA MET A 197 -21.50 10.97 -8.25
C MET A 197 -20.52 12.12 -8.02
N SER A 198 -21.02 13.20 -7.37
CA SER A 198 -20.20 14.36 -7.01
C SER A 198 -20.81 15.13 -5.85
N GLY A 199 -19.99 15.45 -4.85
CA GLY A 199 -20.32 16.39 -3.77
C GLY A 199 -20.26 17.84 -4.18
N SER A 200 -19.79 18.14 -5.39
CA SER A 200 -19.82 19.51 -5.94
C SER A 200 -21.26 19.97 -6.19
N ARG A 201 -21.53 21.23 -5.90
CA ARG A 201 -22.81 21.86 -6.26
C ARG A 201 -23.02 21.96 -7.77
N PHE A 202 -21.95 21.88 -8.54
CA PHE A 202 -21.98 21.82 -10.00
C PHE A 202 -22.02 20.36 -10.45
N ARG A 203 -23.24 19.82 -10.50
CA ARG A 203 -23.46 18.47 -11.01
C ARG A 203 -23.46 18.50 -12.52
N VAL A 204 -22.50 17.80 -13.09
CA VAL A 204 -22.51 17.50 -14.51
C VAL A 204 -23.00 16.09 -14.67
N ASN A 205 -24.27 15.89 -14.37
CA ASN A 205 -24.90 14.59 -14.51
C ASN A 205 -24.84 14.12 -15.97
N GLY A 206 -24.16 12.99 -16.19
CA GLY A 206 -24.17 12.28 -17.47
C GLY A 206 -23.25 12.82 -18.55
N LYS A 207 -22.40 13.81 -18.27
CA LYS A 207 -21.34 14.22 -19.19
C LYS A 207 -20.01 13.65 -18.74
N ALA A 208 -19.27 13.11 -19.69
CA ALA A 208 -17.90 12.70 -19.44
C ALA A 208 -17.04 13.91 -19.07
N LEU A 209 -16.18 13.79 -18.06
CA LEU A 209 -15.29 14.88 -17.63
C LEU A 209 -14.38 15.37 -18.77
N HIS A 210 -14.08 14.53 -19.78
CA HIS A 210 -13.31 14.91 -20.96
C HIS A 210 -14.01 15.94 -21.87
N GLU A 211 -15.35 16.11 -21.77
CA GLU A 211 -16.08 17.15 -22.52
C GLU A 211 -15.90 18.55 -21.94
N TRP A 212 -15.20 18.67 -20.80
CA TRP A 212 -15.01 19.92 -20.06
C TRP A 212 -13.65 20.58 -20.28
N GLY A 213 -12.71 19.87 -20.91
CA GLY A 213 -11.42 20.40 -21.26
C GLY A 213 -11.33 20.82 -22.71
N ARG A 214 -10.59 21.89 -22.99
CA ARG A 214 -10.14 22.12 -24.36
C ARG A 214 -9.30 20.95 -24.79
N ALA A 215 -9.64 20.36 -25.94
CA ALA A 215 -8.89 19.26 -26.50
C ALA A 215 -7.39 19.57 -26.51
N GLY A 216 -6.57 18.76 -25.83
CA GLY A 216 -5.11 18.86 -25.79
C GLY A 216 -4.48 19.49 -24.56
N GLU A 217 -5.25 20.12 -23.62
CA GLU A 217 -4.64 20.81 -22.48
C GLU A 217 -5.04 20.29 -21.10
N GLN A 218 -5.92 19.30 -20.99
CA GLN A 218 -6.42 18.84 -19.69
C GLN A 218 -6.42 17.32 -19.58
N PHE A 219 -6.03 16.84 -18.40
CA PHE A 219 -6.21 15.47 -17.98
C PHE A 219 -7.72 15.21 -17.85
N GLY A 220 -8.33 14.63 -18.86
CA GLY A 220 -9.77 14.37 -18.94
C GLY A 220 -10.20 13.18 -18.10
N GLY A 221 -11.53 13.03 -17.89
CA GLY A 221 -12.08 11.91 -17.12
C GLY A 221 -11.68 10.52 -17.63
N ARG A 222 -11.44 10.42 -18.94
CA ARG A 222 -11.00 9.17 -19.57
C ARG A 222 -9.57 8.80 -19.17
N ASP A 223 -8.66 9.78 -19.20
CA ASP A 223 -7.27 9.55 -18.77
C ASP A 223 -7.19 9.21 -17.28
N MET A 224 -7.99 9.86 -16.44
CA MET A 224 -8.13 9.53 -15.02
C MET A 224 -8.63 8.10 -14.82
N ALA A 225 -9.60 7.65 -15.63
CA ALA A 225 -10.13 6.30 -15.56
C ALA A 225 -9.08 5.26 -15.94
N ASP A 226 -8.32 5.51 -17.00
CA ASP A 226 -7.26 4.61 -17.45
C ASP A 226 -6.12 4.53 -16.43
N VAL A 227 -5.63 5.67 -15.93
CA VAL A 227 -4.57 5.73 -14.91
C VAL A 227 -5.04 5.10 -13.60
N GLY A 228 -6.17 5.52 -13.06
CA GLY A 228 -6.70 4.99 -11.80
C GLY A 228 -7.06 3.50 -11.90
N GLY A 229 -7.58 3.05 -13.05
CA GLY A 229 -7.88 1.65 -13.32
C GLY A 229 -6.63 0.77 -13.37
N THR A 230 -5.54 1.29 -13.95
CA THR A 230 -4.27 0.56 -14.08
C THR A 230 -3.47 0.52 -12.79
N PHE A 231 -3.32 1.66 -12.12
CA PHE A 231 -2.47 1.79 -10.94
C PHE A 231 -3.21 1.57 -9.61
N GLY A 232 -4.53 1.51 -9.62
CA GLY A 232 -5.35 1.30 -8.43
C GLY A 232 -5.45 2.53 -7.52
N GLU A 233 -4.34 3.20 -7.28
CA GLU A 233 -4.22 4.50 -6.58
C GLU A 233 -3.27 5.41 -7.36
N SER A 234 -3.63 6.69 -7.49
CA SER A 234 -2.82 7.63 -8.27
C SER A 234 -3.06 9.09 -7.87
N TYR A 235 -1.99 9.88 -7.86
CA TYR A 235 -2.08 11.33 -7.80
C TYR A 235 -2.23 11.89 -9.20
N VAL A 236 -3.16 12.83 -9.37
CA VAL A 236 -3.45 13.46 -10.67
C VAL A 236 -3.41 14.97 -10.56
N TYR A 237 -2.78 15.63 -11.53
CA TYR A 237 -2.63 17.08 -11.60
C TYR A 237 -3.47 17.60 -12.76
N TYR A 238 -4.39 18.50 -12.48
CA TYR A 238 -5.29 19.07 -13.49
C TYR A 238 -5.73 20.49 -13.12
N ARG A 239 -6.18 21.24 -14.10
CA ARG A 239 -6.81 22.54 -13.86
C ARG A 239 -8.30 22.36 -13.64
N SER A 240 -8.82 23.04 -12.65
CA SER A 240 -10.25 23.03 -12.33
C SER A 240 -10.72 24.42 -11.91
N TYR A 241 -11.98 24.70 -12.21
CA TYR A 241 -12.61 25.97 -11.84
C TYR A 241 -12.85 26.01 -10.32
N ASP A 242 -12.18 26.94 -9.63
CA ASP A 242 -12.38 27.17 -8.19
C ASP A 242 -13.58 28.10 -7.99
N LEU A 243 -14.66 27.52 -7.46
CA LEU A 243 -15.92 28.23 -7.24
C LEU A 243 -15.82 29.38 -6.22
N ARG A 244 -14.82 29.35 -5.34
CA ARG A 244 -14.60 30.38 -4.32
C ARG A 244 -13.95 31.62 -4.92
N THR A 245 -13.08 31.42 -5.90
CA THR A 245 -12.31 32.51 -6.53
C THR A 245 -12.85 32.93 -7.90
N GLY A 246 -13.68 32.06 -8.52
CA GLY A 246 -14.17 32.28 -9.89
C GLY A 246 -13.08 32.12 -10.96
N ALA A 247 -11.99 31.45 -10.67
CA ALA A 247 -10.85 31.28 -11.56
C ALA A 247 -10.49 29.82 -11.77
N GLU A 248 -9.88 29.51 -12.91
CA GLU A 248 -9.28 28.20 -13.17
C GLU A 248 -7.93 28.12 -12.47
N ARG A 249 -7.74 27.10 -11.62
CA ARG A 249 -6.53 26.91 -10.81
C ARG A 249 -6.02 25.48 -10.90
N PRO A 250 -4.69 25.27 -10.74
CA PRO A 250 -4.11 23.94 -10.58
C PRO A 250 -4.71 23.23 -9.36
N LYS A 251 -5.01 21.95 -9.51
CA LYS A 251 -5.58 21.09 -8.47
C LYS A 251 -4.80 19.79 -8.42
N LEU A 252 -4.41 19.38 -7.22
CA LEU A 252 -3.94 18.03 -6.95
C LEU A 252 -5.15 17.17 -6.57
N GLY A 253 -5.36 16.11 -7.32
CA GLY A 253 -6.32 15.07 -7.01
C GLY A 253 -5.64 13.77 -6.59
N PHE A 254 -6.36 12.94 -5.86
CA PHE A 254 -6.02 11.55 -5.60
C PHE A 254 -7.19 10.66 -6.00
N LEU A 255 -6.89 9.57 -6.69
CA LEU A 255 -7.85 8.58 -7.17
C LEU A 255 -7.58 7.24 -6.52
N LYS A 256 -8.63 6.53 -6.18
CA LYS A 256 -8.58 5.13 -5.75
C LYS A 256 -9.62 4.32 -6.50
N ARG A 257 -9.16 3.18 -7.06
CA ARG A 257 -10.07 2.19 -7.63
C ARG A 257 -10.79 1.44 -6.52
N VAL A 258 -12.08 1.27 -6.70
CA VAL A 258 -12.98 0.53 -5.81
C VAL A 258 -13.90 -0.36 -6.62
N ALA A 259 -14.45 -1.39 -5.99
CA ALA A 259 -15.53 -2.20 -6.55
C ALA A 259 -16.78 -1.99 -5.69
N ALA A 260 -17.75 -1.26 -6.23
CA ALA A 260 -19.03 -1.06 -5.57
C ALA A 260 -20.07 -1.99 -6.19
N GLN A 261 -20.56 -2.96 -5.41
CA GLN A 261 -21.50 -3.98 -5.88
C GLN A 261 -21.03 -4.71 -7.16
N GLY A 262 -19.72 -4.98 -7.25
CA GLY A 262 -19.10 -5.63 -8.42
C GLY A 262 -18.84 -4.71 -9.62
N VAL A 263 -19.20 -3.43 -9.54
CA VAL A 263 -18.94 -2.44 -10.59
C VAL A 263 -17.62 -1.72 -10.29
N PRO A 264 -16.61 -1.76 -11.19
CA PRO A 264 -15.37 -1.02 -11.00
C PRO A 264 -15.64 0.49 -11.14
N LEU A 265 -15.27 1.23 -10.11
CA LEU A 265 -15.40 2.68 -10.01
C LEU A 265 -14.08 3.29 -9.57
N LEU A 266 -13.92 4.59 -9.80
CA LEU A 266 -12.84 5.40 -9.25
C LEU A 266 -13.43 6.47 -8.35
N ILE A 267 -13.07 6.47 -7.08
CA ILE A 267 -13.40 7.55 -6.16
C ILE A 267 -12.20 8.50 -6.04
N GLY A 268 -12.47 9.80 -6.04
CA GLY A 268 -11.44 10.81 -5.95
C GLY A 268 -11.89 12.06 -5.22
N ALA A 269 -10.89 12.81 -4.78
CA ALA A 269 -11.01 14.16 -4.26
C ALA A 269 -9.79 14.99 -4.66
N GLY A 270 -9.77 16.27 -4.34
CA GLY A 270 -8.58 17.09 -4.57
C GLY A 270 -8.69 18.44 -3.89
N TYR A 271 -7.53 19.11 -3.75
CA TYR A 271 -7.44 20.49 -3.28
C TYR A 271 -6.69 21.36 -4.28
N TYR A 272 -6.96 22.66 -4.24
CA TYR A 272 -6.31 23.62 -5.12
C TYR A 272 -4.92 23.97 -4.61
N LEU A 273 -3.94 23.93 -5.51
CA LEU A 273 -2.57 24.28 -5.19
C LEU A 273 -2.43 25.78 -4.96
N GLY A 274 -1.63 26.16 -3.97
CA GLY A 274 -1.25 27.55 -3.71
C GLY A 274 -0.28 28.09 -4.78
N PRO A 275 0.06 29.37 -4.72
CA PRO A 275 1.07 29.96 -5.61
C PRO A 275 2.47 29.35 -5.38
N ASP A 276 2.74 28.80 -4.21
CA ASP A 276 4.01 28.19 -3.83
C ASP A 276 4.08 26.68 -4.14
N GLY A 277 3.06 26.12 -4.82
CA GLY A 277 3.02 24.71 -5.20
C GLY A 277 2.80 23.74 -4.03
N LEU A 278 3.44 22.57 -4.11
CA LEU A 278 3.51 21.59 -3.02
C LEU A 278 4.60 22.02 -2.02
N ALA A 279 4.40 21.69 -0.74
CA ALA A 279 5.48 21.85 0.23
C ALA A 279 6.71 21.03 -0.22
N PRO A 280 7.94 21.58 -0.13
CA PRO A 280 9.14 20.84 -0.52
C PRO A 280 9.25 19.55 0.31
N GLY A 281 9.68 18.48 -0.34
CA GLY A 281 9.96 17.20 0.30
C GLY A 281 11.02 17.34 1.41
N THR A 282 11.12 16.35 2.29
CA THR A 282 12.17 16.28 3.31
C THR A 282 13.54 16.22 2.66
N ALA A 283 14.51 16.98 3.18
CA ALA A 283 15.89 16.98 2.73
C ALA A 283 16.51 15.57 2.73
N CYS A 284 17.42 15.31 1.78
CA CYS A 284 18.10 14.03 1.66
C CYS A 284 19.01 13.75 2.87
N ALA A 285 18.77 12.64 3.55
CA ALA A 285 19.76 12.09 4.47
C ALA A 285 20.80 11.30 3.66
N GLU A 286 21.97 11.87 3.49
CA GLU A 286 23.02 11.49 2.50
C GLU A 286 23.40 10.00 2.37
N ASN A 287 23.06 9.14 3.33
CA ASN A 287 23.53 7.75 3.33
C ASN A 287 22.43 6.68 3.26
N GLU A 288 21.15 7.05 3.20
CA GLU A 288 20.07 6.07 3.40
C GLU A 288 19.28 5.71 2.13
N VAL A 289 19.32 6.53 1.08
CA VAL A 289 18.51 6.29 -0.11
C VAL A 289 19.33 5.67 -1.24
N ARG A 290 19.01 4.42 -1.59
CA ARG A 290 19.63 3.66 -2.69
C ARG A 290 18.55 3.04 -3.58
N ALA A 291 18.79 2.93 -4.87
CA ALA A 291 17.91 2.29 -5.84
C ALA A 291 17.44 0.88 -5.37
N ALA A 292 18.34 0.10 -4.79
CA ALA A 292 18.05 -1.22 -4.28
C ALA A 292 17.07 -1.24 -3.08
N ALA A 293 16.89 -0.11 -2.38
CA ALA A 293 15.99 -0.01 -1.22
C ALA A 293 14.59 0.53 -1.56
N VAL A 294 14.41 1.13 -2.75
CA VAL A 294 13.14 1.72 -3.18
C VAL A 294 12.08 0.64 -3.38
N ARG A 295 10.96 0.74 -2.65
CA ARG A 295 9.84 -0.21 -2.70
C ARG A 295 8.47 0.44 -2.75
N THR A 296 8.33 1.64 -2.21
CA THR A 296 7.06 2.37 -2.08
C THR A 296 7.09 3.67 -2.88
N PRO A 297 5.94 4.27 -3.17
CA PRO A 297 5.89 5.61 -3.77
C PRO A 297 6.64 6.66 -2.95
N GLU A 298 6.60 6.59 -1.63
CA GLU A 298 7.31 7.47 -0.72
C GLU A 298 8.83 7.32 -0.87
N ASP A 299 9.32 6.09 -1.04
CA ASP A 299 10.75 5.83 -1.30
C ASP A 299 11.19 6.43 -2.64
N VAL A 300 10.33 6.33 -3.70
CA VAL A 300 10.62 6.95 -5.02
C VAL A 300 10.75 8.46 -4.88
N GLN A 301 9.83 9.08 -4.15
CA GLN A 301 9.87 10.53 -3.92
C GLN A 301 11.16 10.95 -3.20
N ALA A 302 11.51 10.27 -2.11
CA ALA A 302 12.74 10.52 -1.38
C ALA A 302 14.01 10.29 -2.24
N PHE A 303 13.99 9.23 -3.05
CA PHE A 303 15.08 8.90 -3.97
C PHE A 303 15.31 9.99 -5.03
N VAL A 304 14.24 10.51 -5.64
CA VAL A 304 14.32 11.60 -6.62
C VAL A 304 14.79 12.90 -5.96
N GLN A 305 14.31 13.18 -4.74
CA GLN A 305 14.77 14.34 -3.98
C GLN A 305 16.30 14.28 -3.76
N CYS A 306 16.81 13.12 -3.30
CA CYS A 306 18.24 12.91 -3.12
C CYS A 306 19.03 13.02 -4.42
N ALA A 307 18.49 12.53 -5.53
CA ALA A 307 19.14 12.64 -6.83
C ALA A 307 19.22 14.10 -7.31
N ALA A 308 18.16 14.88 -7.08
CA ALA A 308 18.14 16.31 -7.42
C ALA A 308 19.15 17.12 -6.58
N GLU A 309 19.22 16.87 -5.28
CA GLU A 309 20.21 17.50 -4.38
C GLU A 309 21.63 17.12 -4.79
N TYR A 310 21.88 15.84 -5.09
CA TYR A 310 23.18 15.37 -5.58
C TYR A 310 23.61 16.09 -6.87
N ALA A 311 22.70 16.22 -7.83
CA ALA A 311 22.98 16.92 -9.09
C ALA A 311 23.30 18.41 -8.85
N LEU A 312 22.60 19.05 -7.92
CA LEU A 312 22.84 20.45 -7.55
C LEU A 312 24.21 20.66 -6.88
N GLU A 313 24.62 19.74 -6.00
CA GLU A 313 25.86 19.83 -5.24
C GLU A 313 27.11 19.49 -6.04
N HIS A 314 27.02 18.48 -6.92
CA HIS A 314 28.18 17.93 -7.62
C HIS A 314 28.30 18.41 -9.08
N GLY A 315 27.23 19.06 -9.58
CA GLY A 315 27.13 19.50 -10.97
C GLY A 315 26.75 18.35 -11.92
N GLU A 316 26.37 18.74 -13.12
CA GLU A 316 25.70 17.87 -14.06
C GLU A 316 26.57 16.77 -14.65
N GLU A 317 27.85 17.08 -14.94
CA GLU A 317 28.77 16.09 -15.51
C GLU A 317 29.05 14.95 -14.53
N GLU A 318 29.28 15.27 -13.26
CA GLU A 318 29.47 14.27 -12.21
C GLU A 318 28.16 13.53 -11.90
N ALA A 319 27.03 14.23 -11.82
CA ALA A 319 25.72 13.61 -11.61
C ALA A 319 25.38 12.65 -12.75
N ARG A 320 25.59 13.03 -13.99
CA ARG A 320 25.38 12.17 -15.17
C ARG A 320 26.24 10.90 -15.08
N ARG A 321 27.52 11.05 -14.72
CA ARG A 321 28.42 9.91 -14.54
C ARG A 321 27.91 8.99 -13.41
N ALA A 322 27.61 9.56 -12.25
CA ALA A 322 27.14 8.80 -11.09
C ALA A 322 25.82 8.06 -11.37
N PHE A 323 24.84 8.71 -11.99
CA PHE A 323 23.55 8.10 -12.31
C PHE A 323 23.69 6.94 -13.32
N ASN A 324 24.66 7.02 -14.21
CA ASN A 324 24.94 5.96 -15.17
C ASN A 324 25.78 4.81 -14.62
N GLU A 325 26.66 5.03 -13.65
CA GLU A 325 27.66 4.06 -13.23
C GLU A 325 27.47 3.51 -11.82
N ASP A 326 26.97 4.32 -10.86
CA ASP A 326 26.88 3.95 -9.45
C ASP A 326 25.59 3.19 -9.15
N GLU A 327 25.72 2.01 -8.51
CA GLU A 327 24.61 1.18 -8.04
C GLU A 327 23.72 1.89 -7.00
N ARG A 328 24.17 2.98 -6.39
CA ARG A 328 23.31 3.83 -5.56
C ARG A 328 22.13 4.34 -6.36
N TRP A 329 22.34 4.73 -7.62
CA TRP A 329 21.36 5.41 -8.46
C TRP A 329 20.67 4.53 -9.47
N LYS A 330 21.14 3.29 -9.65
CA LYS A 330 20.48 2.31 -10.53
C LYS A 330 20.61 0.87 -10.04
N THR A 331 19.52 0.13 -10.04
CA THR A 331 19.50 -1.32 -9.77
C THR A 331 18.28 -1.94 -10.45
N GLY A 332 18.52 -2.84 -11.42
CA GLY A 332 17.44 -3.48 -12.17
C GLY A 332 16.53 -2.45 -12.86
N PRO A 333 15.21 -2.46 -12.58
CA PRO A 333 14.26 -1.54 -13.19
C PRO A 333 14.25 -0.13 -12.54
N MET A 334 14.91 0.04 -11.39
CA MET A 334 15.02 1.31 -10.68
C MET A 334 16.27 2.07 -11.13
N TYR A 335 16.09 3.29 -11.64
CA TYR A 335 17.17 4.17 -12.10
C TYR A 335 16.73 5.63 -12.10
N VAL A 336 17.68 6.53 -11.91
CA VAL A 336 17.46 7.97 -12.11
C VAL A 336 17.58 8.28 -13.60
N PHE A 337 16.68 9.08 -14.12
CA PHE A 337 16.74 9.64 -15.47
C PHE A 337 16.68 11.17 -15.42
N VAL A 338 17.16 11.83 -16.47
CA VAL A 338 17.02 13.28 -16.66
C VAL A 338 16.60 13.55 -18.10
N ASP A 339 15.45 14.20 -18.27
CA ASP A 339 14.88 14.53 -19.57
C ASP A 339 14.56 16.03 -19.65
N GLY A 340 14.78 16.63 -20.82
CA GLY A 340 14.42 18.02 -21.08
C GLY A 340 12.90 18.24 -21.01
N VAL A 341 12.49 19.41 -20.53
CA VAL A 341 11.07 19.79 -20.44
C VAL A 341 10.77 20.87 -21.44
N GLN A 342 10.17 20.49 -22.58
CA GLN A 342 9.84 21.41 -23.68
C GLN A 342 8.32 21.50 -23.89
N PRO A 343 7.76 22.69 -24.23
CA PRO A 343 6.33 22.86 -24.45
C PRO A 343 5.74 21.98 -25.54
N SER A 344 6.52 21.68 -26.59
CA SER A 344 6.10 20.79 -27.68
C SER A 344 6.10 19.31 -27.30
N GLY A 345 6.84 18.91 -26.26
CA GLY A 345 7.11 17.52 -25.92
C GLY A 345 7.96 16.78 -26.96
N ALA A 346 7.83 17.17 -28.23
CA ALA A 346 8.45 16.49 -29.37
C ALA A 346 9.97 16.69 -29.48
N ASP A 347 10.48 17.79 -28.90
CA ASP A 347 11.88 18.18 -29.01
C ASP A 347 12.64 18.00 -27.69
N ALA A 348 12.08 17.24 -26.74
CA ALA A 348 12.74 16.99 -25.47
C ALA A 348 13.97 16.10 -25.64
N LEU A 349 15.09 16.58 -25.09
CA LEU A 349 16.37 15.89 -25.13
C LEU A 349 16.52 14.98 -23.91
N THR A 350 16.91 13.74 -24.09
CA THR A 350 17.30 12.88 -22.97
C THR A 350 18.73 13.19 -22.56
N HIS A 351 18.93 13.62 -21.32
CA HIS A 351 20.23 13.96 -20.76
C HIS A 351 20.88 12.77 -20.05
N VAL A 352 20.08 11.97 -19.31
CA VAL A 352 20.56 10.79 -18.58
C VAL A 352 19.57 9.63 -18.74
N TYR A 353 20.05 8.49 -19.25
CA TYR A 353 19.27 7.28 -19.40
C TYR A 353 20.08 6.02 -19.11
N PRO A 354 20.25 5.60 -17.87
CA PRO A 354 21.12 4.50 -17.45
C PRO A 354 20.83 3.11 -18.05
N PRO A 355 19.58 2.78 -18.48
CA PRO A 355 19.36 1.52 -19.21
C PRO A 355 20.03 1.44 -20.56
N ASP A 356 20.22 2.58 -21.23
CA ASP A 356 20.88 2.67 -22.54
C ASP A 356 21.51 4.08 -22.72
N PRO A 357 22.73 4.32 -22.21
CA PRO A 357 23.38 5.62 -22.31
C PRO A 357 23.68 6.09 -23.74
N SER A 358 23.58 5.19 -24.74
CA SER A 358 23.74 5.59 -26.14
C SER A 358 22.61 6.48 -26.66
N ARG A 359 21.50 6.55 -25.92
CA ARG A 359 20.34 7.40 -26.23
C ARG A 359 20.45 8.81 -25.64
N GLU A 360 21.42 9.05 -24.78
CA GLU A 360 21.68 10.38 -24.26
C GLU A 360 22.12 11.34 -25.35
N GLY A 361 21.64 12.57 -25.29
CA GLY A 361 21.84 13.55 -26.35
C GLY A 361 20.92 13.35 -27.58
N ALA A 362 20.00 12.41 -27.55
CA ALA A 362 19.02 12.20 -28.60
C ALA A 362 17.66 12.80 -28.25
N VAL A 363 16.95 13.28 -29.26
CA VAL A 363 15.54 13.62 -29.18
C VAL A 363 14.72 12.36 -29.47
N TRP A 364 13.87 11.98 -28.53
CA TRP A 364 12.93 10.89 -28.76
C TRP A 364 11.70 11.46 -29.46
N GLY A 365 11.32 10.86 -30.56
CA GLY A 365 10.05 11.21 -31.21
C GLY A 365 8.85 10.95 -30.31
N THR A 366 7.75 11.64 -30.57
CA THR A 366 6.47 11.43 -29.87
C THR A 366 6.09 9.96 -29.85
N SER A 367 5.92 9.40 -28.66
CA SER A 367 5.49 8.02 -28.43
C SER A 367 4.22 8.04 -27.61
N ILE A 368 3.07 7.98 -28.28
CA ILE A 368 1.78 7.83 -27.60
C ILE A 368 1.72 6.45 -26.99
N ASP A 369 1.55 6.39 -25.69
CA ASP A 369 1.44 5.16 -24.93
C ASP A 369 0.00 4.63 -24.86
N SER A 370 -0.21 3.54 -24.12
CA SER A 370 -1.54 2.92 -23.94
C SER A 370 -2.55 3.80 -23.18
N PHE A 371 -2.10 4.89 -22.54
CA PHE A 371 -2.97 5.86 -21.89
C PHE A 371 -3.39 7.01 -22.81
N GLY A 372 -2.93 6.99 -24.05
CA GLY A 372 -3.26 7.99 -25.08
C GLY A 372 -2.48 9.29 -24.97
N SER A 373 -1.39 9.32 -24.21
CA SER A 373 -0.53 10.49 -24.04
C SER A 373 0.93 10.22 -24.42
N ASP A 374 1.61 11.26 -24.83
CA ASP A 374 3.06 11.26 -25.00
C ASP A 374 3.73 11.55 -23.65
N TYR A 375 4.75 10.77 -23.30
CA TYR A 375 5.47 10.90 -22.03
C TYR A 375 6.07 12.29 -21.82
N PHE A 376 6.75 12.85 -22.81
CA PHE A 376 7.37 14.18 -22.68
C PHE A 376 6.34 15.31 -22.59
N HIS A 377 5.21 15.14 -23.30
CA HIS A 377 4.10 16.08 -23.17
C HIS A 377 3.49 16.04 -21.77
N GLU A 378 3.35 14.85 -21.18
CA GLU A 378 2.86 14.68 -19.81
C GLU A 378 3.83 15.26 -18.77
N LEU A 379 5.15 15.08 -18.95
CA LEU A 379 6.17 15.75 -18.14
C LEU A 379 6.00 17.26 -18.14
N HIS A 380 5.93 17.86 -19.35
CA HIS A 380 5.73 19.31 -19.50
C HIS A 380 4.42 19.76 -18.85
N ARG A 381 3.33 19.02 -19.07
CA ARG A 381 2.02 19.34 -18.51
C ARG A 381 2.05 19.36 -16.98
N VAL A 382 2.60 18.34 -16.33
CA VAL A 382 2.70 18.27 -14.87
C VAL A 382 3.62 19.36 -14.34
N LEU A 383 4.83 19.47 -14.89
CA LEU A 383 5.84 20.44 -14.41
C LEU A 383 5.51 21.91 -14.78
N SER A 384 4.52 22.16 -15.63
CA SER A 384 3.96 23.52 -15.84
C SER A 384 2.98 23.95 -14.74
N MET A 385 2.48 23.01 -13.95
CA MET A 385 1.53 23.27 -12.85
C MET A 385 2.19 23.20 -11.48
N VAL A 386 3.24 22.34 -11.34
CA VAL A 386 3.96 22.09 -10.10
C VAL A 386 5.45 21.91 -10.42
N ASP A 387 6.34 22.13 -9.45
CA ASP A 387 7.77 21.92 -9.65
C ASP A 387 8.17 20.45 -9.47
N GLU A 388 7.31 19.62 -8.88
CA GLU A 388 7.51 18.18 -8.73
C GLU A 388 6.18 17.43 -8.66
N GLY A 389 6.14 16.18 -9.14
CA GLY A 389 4.88 15.43 -9.14
C GLY A 389 4.98 14.05 -9.77
N TRP A 390 3.87 13.31 -9.75
CA TRP A 390 3.76 11.97 -10.33
C TRP A 390 3.32 12.01 -11.79
N VAL A 391 4.01 11.22 -12.61
CA VAL A 391 3.72 10.99 -14.03
C VAL A 391 3.48 9.50 -14.27
N TYR A 392 2.42 9.18 -15.01
CA TYR A 392 1.99 7.81 -15.27
C TYR A 392 2.02 7.54 -16.77
N TYR A 393 2.74 6.50 -17.18
CA TYR A 393 2.94 6.17 -18.59
C TYR A 393 3.33 4.70 -18.77
N ALA A 394 3.27 4.20 -20.00
CA ALA A 394 3.78 2.88 -20.33
C ALA A 394 5.20 3.01 -20.90
N PHE A 395 6.16 2.28 -20.31
CA PHE A 395 7.57 2.34 -20.69
C PHE A 395 8.23 0.95 -20.68
N ASP A 396 9.32 0.82 -21.41
CA ASP A 396 10.04 -0.45 -21.51
C ASP A 396 10.79 -0.74 -20.21
N ASN A 397 10.44 -1.83 -19.55
CA ASN A 397 11.09 -2.25 -18.31
C ASN A 397 12.44 -2.93 -18.66
N PRO A 398 13.58 -2.36 -18.23
CA PRO A 398 14.90 -2.87 -18.59
C PRO A 398 15.19 -4.28 -18.06
N SER A 399 14.48 -4.72 -17.01
CA SER A 399 14.66 -6.08 -16.46
C SER A 399 13.92 -7.15 -17.25
N THR A 400 12.84 -6.80 -17.97
CA THR A 400 12.01 -7.77 -18.71
C THR A 400 12.02 -7.57 -20.21
N GLY A 401 12.47 -6.39 -20.68
CA GLY A 401 12.39 -5.97 -22.08
C GLY A 401 10.95 -5.75 -22.58
N ARG A 402 9.96 -5.74 -21.67
CA ARG A 402 8.54 -5.56 -22.01
C ARG A 402 8.07 -4.15 -21.69
N ARG A 403 7.15 -3.64 -22.50
CA ARG A 403 6.45 -2.39 -22.18
C ARG A 403 5.46 -2.63 -21.07
N GLN A 404 5.60 -1.88 -19.97
CA GLN A 404 4.79 -2.02 -18.75
C GLN A 404 4.38 -0.64 -18.21
N PRO A 405 3.25 -0.53 -17.52
CA PRO A 405 2.89 0.71 -16.82
C PRO A 405 3.96 1.09 -15.80
N LYS A 406 4.37 2.35 -15.80
CA LYS A 406 5.37 2.93 -14.90
C LYS A 406 4.83 4.19 -14.26
N SER A 407 4.92 4.29 -12.94
CA SER A 407 4.70 5.53 -12.21
C SER A 407 6.04 6.12 -11.82
N SER A 408 6.31 7.35 -12.25
CA SER A 408 7.53 8.07 -11.93
C SER A 408 7.22 9.33 -11.13
N TYR A 409 8.01 9.57 -10.09
CA TYR A 409 8.08 10.89 -9.49
C TYR A 409 9.14 11.70 -10.21
N VAL A 410 8.82 12.95 -10.54
CA VAL A 410 9.70 13.83 -11.29
C VAL A 410 9.79 15.19 -10.59
N LYS A 411 10.96 15.83 -10.68
CA LYS A 411 11.23 17.15 -10.13
C LYS A 411 11.88 18.01 -11.19
N ALA A 412 11.43 19.27 -11.32
CA ALA A 412 12.05 20.24 -12.21
C ALA A 412 13.42 20.66 -11.63
N ILE A 413 14.43 20.65 -12.49
CA ILE A 413 15.77 21.14 -12.19
C ILE A 413 16.26 22.03 -13.33
N ASP A 414 17.28 22.84 -13.07
CA ASP A 414 18.10 23.45 -14.10
C ASP A 414 19.20 22.45 -14.50
N TRP A 415 19.32 22.17 -15.80
CA TRP A 415 20.34 21.29 -16.36
C TRP A 415 21.02 21.98 -17.54
N ASN A 416 22.24 22.46 -17.33
CA ASN A 416 23.01 23.29 -18.31
C ASN A 416 22.25 24.55 -18.79
N GLY A 417 21.49 25.20 -17.90
CA GLY A 417 20.70 26.37 -18.24
C GLY A 417 19.39 26.06 -18.97
N GLU A 418 19.03 24.76 -19.09
CA GLU A 418 17.75 24.31 -19.63
C GLU A 418 16.88 23.71 -18.51
N ARG A 419 15.57 23.91 -18.60
CA ARG A 419 14.65 23.26 -17.68
C ARG A 419 14.54 21.79 -18.01
N ALA A 420 14.86 20.93 -17.04
CA ALA A 420 14.79 19.49 -17.16
C ALA A 420 13.99 18.85 -16.02
N ALA A 421 13.58 17.61 -16.21
CA ALA A 421 12.95 16.77 -15.21
C ALA A 421 13.94 15.71 -14.76
N ILE A 422 14.35 15.72 -13.50
CA ILE A 422 15.00 14.57 -12.87
C ILE A 422 13.92 13.66 -12.28
N GLY A 423 14.04 12.35 -12.50
CA GLY A 423 13.01 11.42 -12.05
C GLY A 423 13.48 9.99 -11.86
N ALA A 424 12.67 9.22 -11.16
CA ALA A 424 12.76 7.77 -11.05
C ALA A 424 11.36 7.17 -10.92
N GLY A 425 11.19 5.89 -11.19
CA GLY A 425 9.86 5.30 -11.11
C GLY A 425 9.85 3.79 -10.98
N ILE A 426 8.74 3.29 -10.46
CA ILE A 426 8.45 1.87 -10.30
C ILE A 426 7.45 1.41 -11.34
N TYR A 427 7.63 0.18 -11.82
CA TYR A 427 6.71 -0.45 -12.75
C TYR A 427 5.51 -1.03 -11.99
N SER A 428 4.32 -1.10 -12.63
CA SER A 428 3.06 -1.47 -11.98
C SER A 428 3.12 -2.80 -11.23
N ARG A 429 3.88 -3.77 -11.72
CA ARG A 429 4.09 -5.06 -11.04
C ARG A 429 4.82 -4.93 -9.69
N ASP A 430 5.61 -3.88 -9.52
CA ASP A 430 6.40 -3.62 -8.32
C ASP A 430 5.62 -2.77 -7.30
N LEU A 431 4.45 -2.22 -7.70
CA LEU A 431 3.58 -1.44 -6.83
C LEU A 431 2.77 -2.34 -5.89
N PRO A 432 2.71 -2.01 -4.58
CA PRO A 432 1.78 -2.69 -3.69
C PRO A 432 0.33 -2.57 -4.19
N GLY A 433 -0.38 -3.70 -4.31
CA GLY A 433 -1.79 -3.74 -4.71
C GLY A 433 -2.07 -3.81 -6.20
N THR A 434 -1.06 -3.87 -7.05
CA THR A 434 -1.21 -4.20 -8.48
C THR A 434 -1.00 -5.68 -8.72
N CYS A 435 -1.68 -6.23 -9.72
CA CYS A 435 -1.53 -7.62 -10.16
C CYS A 435 -1.25 -7.67 -11.65
N ASP A 436 -0.13 -8.26 -12.02
CA ASP A 436 0.09 -8.67 -13.40
C ASP A 436 -0.43 -10.10 -13.59
N PRO A 437 -1.50 -10.30 -14.37
CA PRO A 437 -2.09 -11.61 -14.59
C PRO A 437 -1.13 -12.66 -15.16
N GLY A 438 -0.07 -12.23 -15.82
CA GLY A 438 0.92 -13.13 -16.43
C GLY A 438 2.03 -13.60 -15.50
N GLU A 439 2.18 -13.01 -14.32
CA GLU A 439 3.36 -13.21 -13.46
C GLU A 439 3.08 -13.86 -12.10
N VAL A 440 1.82 -13.93 -11.66
CA VAL A 440 1.47 -14.48 -10.35
C VAL A 440 0.74 -15.82 -10.51
N HIS A 441 1.43 -16.91 -10.16
CA HIS A 441 0.93 -18.28 -10.26
C HIS A 441 1.13 -19.06 -8.96
N ALA A 442 0.19 -19.96 -8.65
CA ALA A 442 0.29 -20.88 -7.51
C ALA A 442 1.55 -21.76 -7.57
N ALA A 443 1.99 -22.12 -8.79
CA ALA A 443 3.22 -22.92 -8.97
C ALA A 443 4.47 -22.16 -8.53
N ASP A 444 4.56 -20.85 -8.84
CA ASP A 444 5.70 -20.02 -8.45
C ASP A 444 5.71 -19.76 -6.95
N MET A 445 4.52 -19.60 -6.35
CA MET A 445 4.33 -19.50 -4.92
C MET A 445 4.77 -20.81 -4.21
N ALA A 446 4.40 -21.97 -4.76
CA ALA A 446 4.78 -23.27 -4.21
C ALA A 446 6.29 -23.57 -4.33
N ALA A 447 6.91 -23.12 -5.43
CA ALA A 447 8.34 -23.34 -5.68
C ALA A 447 9.24 -22.49 -4.76
N ASN A 448 8.80 -21.28 -4.40
CA ASN A 448 9.56 -20.34 -3.57
C ASN A 448 8.63 -19.61 -2.60
N PRO A 449 8.13 -20.28 -1.56
CA PRO A 449 7.21 -19.69 -0.61
C PRO A 449 7.88 -18.58 0.21
N SER A 450 7.16 -17.46 0.39
CA SER A 450 7.53 -16.38 1.30
C SER A 450 6.31 -15.53 1.60
N ASP A 451 6.31 -14.83 2.73
CA ASP A 451 5.22 -13.94 3.15
C ASP A 451 4.94 -12.86 2.09
N ARG A 452 5.99 -12.28 1.52
CA ARG A 452 5.86 -11.28 0.46
C ARG A 452 5.13 -11.81 -0.77
N ARG A 453 5.53 -12.97 -1.27
CA ARG A 453 4.89 -13.61 -2.43
C ARG A 453 3.47 -14.06 -2.13
N LEU A 454 3.23 -14.51 -0.90
CA LEU A 454 1.90 -14.88 -0.46
C LEU A 454 0.97 -13.67 -0.44
N LEU A 455 1.42 -12.51 0.06
CA LEU A 455 0.66 -11.26 0.00
C LEU A 455 0.36 -10.84 -1.43
N GLU A 456 1.35 -10.87 -2.32
CA GLU A 456 1.17 -10.54 -3.74
C GLU A 456 0.16 -11.48 -4.41
N PHE A 457 0.26 -12.78 -4.16
CA PHE A 457 -0.64 -13.79 -4.69
C PHE A 457 -2.10 -13.57 -4.22
N VAL A 458 -2.29 -13.33 -2.92
CA VAL A 458 -3.62 -13.08 -2.33
C VAL A 458 -4.20 -11.76 -2.83
N ARG A 459 -3.40 -10.70 -2.94
CA ARG A 459 -3.83 -9.42 -3.49
C ARG A 459 -4.32 -9.54 -4.92
N CYS A 460 -3.60 -10.32 -5.74
CA CYS A 460 -4.03 -10.64 -7.10
C CYS A 460 -5.36 -11.40 -7.15
N ALA A 461 -5.51 -12.43 -6.32
CA ALA A 461 -6.77 -13.18 -6.24
C ALA A 461 -7.93 -12.30 -5.76
N THR A 462 -7.66 -11.37 -4.83
CA THR A 462 -8.65 -10.42 -4.33
C THR A 462 -9.13 -9.47 -5.44
N LEU A 463 -8.23 -8.97 -6.27
CA LEU A 463 -8.58 -8.12 -7.42
C LEU A 463 -9.50 -8.86 -8.43
N GLU A 464 -9.30 -10.14 -8.66
CA GLU A 464 -10.21 -10.95 -9.49
C GLU A 464 -11.62 -11.02 -8.86
N VAL A 465 -11.69 -11.18 -7.54
CA VAL A 465 -12.98 -11.18 -6.82
C VAL A 465 -13.65 -9.81 -6.88
N GLU A 466 -12.91 -8.73 -6.68
CA GLU A 466 -13.42 -7.37 -6.75
C GLU A 466 -13.93 -7.02 -8.15
N SER A 467 -13.28 -7.53 -9.21
CA SER A 467 -13.69 -7.26 -10.58
C SER A 467 -14.86 -8.13 -11.06
N ALA A 468 -14.85 -9.44 -10.76
CA ALA A 468 -15.81 -10.40 -11.27
C ALA A 468 -16.87 -10.82 -10.22
N GLY A 469 -16.78 -10.32 -8.98
CA GLY A 469 -17.68 -10.69 -7.90
C GLY A 469 -17.59 -12.19 -7.56
N PHE A 470 -18.70 -12.77 -7.14
CA PHE A 470 -18.76 -14.21 -6.81
C PHE A 470 -18.52 -15.13 -8.02
N PHE A 471 -18.60 -14.62 -9.26
CA PHE A 471 -18.26 -15.38 -10.46
C PHE A 471 -16.76 -15.71 -10.55
N ALA A 472 -15.89 -15.02 -9.82
CA ALA A 472 -14.47 -15.38 -9.71
C ALA A 472 -14.25 -16.73 -9.00
N GLY A 473 -15.15 -17.15 -8.12
CA GLY A 473 -15.02 -18.36 -7.27
C GLY A 473 -14.65 -19.63 -8.03
N PRO A 474 -15.40 -20.02 -9.07
CA PRO A 474 -15.06 -21.21 -9.88
C PRO A 474 -13.67 -21.09 -10.55
N MET A 475 -13.34 -19.96 -11.11
CA MET A 475 -12.03 -19.71 -11.73
C MET A 475 -10.89 -19.80 -10.73
N LEU A 476 -11.02 -19.17 -9.56
CA LEU A 476 -10.03 -19.19 -8.47
C LEU A 476 -9.87 -20.60 -7.86
N SER A 477 -10.92 -21.42 -7.89
CA SER A 477 -10.91 -22.78 -7.34
C SER A 477 -10.32 -23.82 -8.28
N GLU A 478 -10.42 -23.64 -9.59
CA GLU A 478 -10.15 -24.69 -10.59
C GLU A 478 -8.96 -24.38 -11.51
N SER A 479 -8.64 -23.11 -11.73
CA SER A 479 -7.56 -22.72 -12.64
C SER A 479 -6.18 -23.09 -12.06
N PRO A 480 -5.29 -23.67 -12.90
CA PRO A 480 -3.89 -23.95 -12.49
C PRO A 480 -3.10 -22.70 -12.07
N ARG A 481 -3.52 -21.52 -12.49
CA ARG A 481 -2.94 -20.26 -12.02
C ARG A 481 -3.11 -20.09 -10.52
N TRP A 482 -4.28 -20.46 -9.98
CA TRP A 482 -4.68 -20.21 -8.60
C TRP A 482 -4.58 -21.43 -7.69
N LYS A 483 -4.16 -22.58 -8.27
CA LYS A 483 -4.04 -23.84 -7.53
C LYS A 483 -2.85 -24.65 -8.03
N HIS A 484 -1.96 -24.99 -7.11
CA HIS A 484 -0.85 -25.92 -7.35
C HIS A 484 -0.39 -26.61 -6.05
N GLY A 485 -0.48 -27.93 -5.99
CA GLY A 485 -0.11 -28.69 -4.78
C GLY A 485 -0.93 -28.25 -3.55
N SER A 486 -0.25 -27.83 -2.48
CA SER A 486 -0.85 -27.34 -1.24
C SER A 486 -1.21 -25.83 -1.28
N VAL A 487 -0.79 -25.12 -2.34
CA VAL A 487 -1.14 -23.71 -2.57
C VAL A 487 -2.44 -23.62 -3.36
N TYR A 488 -3.44 -22.96 -2.81
CA TYR A 488 -4.74 -22.74 -3.44
C TYR A 488 -5.43 -21.52 -2.84
N VAL A 489 -6.30 -20.88 -3.63
CA VAL A 489 -7.12 -19.75 -3.17
C VAL A 489 -8.41 -20.25 -2.52
N PHE A 490 -8.85 -19.56 -1.48
CA PHE A 490 -10.14 -19.76 -0.82
C PHE A 490 -10.80 -18.42 -0.53
N GLY A 491 -12.14 -18.45 -0.40
CA GLY A 491 -12.93 -17.29 0.01
C GLY A 491 -13.84 -17.65 1.19
N VAL A 492 -13.82 -16.80 2.22
CA VAL A 492 -14.62 -16.97 3.45
C VAL A 492 -15.53 -15.78 3.63
N ASN A 493 -16.81 -16.05 3.83
CA ASN A 493 -17.81 -15.04 4.13
C ASN A 493 -17.49 -14.36 5.46
N GLY A 494 -17.31 -13.05 5.43
CA GLY A 494 -16.94 -12.27 6.61
C GLY A 494 -18.07 -12.07 7.63
N GLU A 495 -19.32 -12.42 7.29
CA GLU A 495 -20.45 -12.36 8.23
C GLU A 495 -20.71 -13.72 8.88
N THR A 496 -20.69 -14.77 8.08
CA THR A 496 -21.08 -16.11 8.53
C THR A 496 -19.92 -17.02 8.86
N GLY A 497 -18.71 -16.69 8.40
CA GLY A 497 -17.52 -17.57 8.46
C GLY A 497 -17.62 -18.78 7.53
N ALA A 498 -18.62 -18.83 6.64
CA ALA A 498 -18.78 -19.91 5.68
C ALA A 498 -17.74 -19.83 4.57
N VAL A 499 -17.25 -20.97 4.10
CA VAL A 499 -16.36 -21.05 2.94
C VAL A 499 -17.22 -20.98 1.67
N GLU A 500 -17.09 -19.88 0.92
CA GLU A 500 -17.83 -19.64 -0.31
C GLU A 500 -17.22 -20.35 -1.51
N PHE A 501 -15.89 -20.40 -1.57
CA PHE A 501 -15.13 -21.16 -2.57
C PHE A 501 -13.77 -21.60 -2.04
N SER A 502 -13.23 -22.68 -2.59
CA SER A 502 -11.89 -23.16 -2.25
C SER A 502 -11.33 -24.07 -3.35
N GLY A 503 -10.08 -23.87 -3.68
CA GLY A 503 -9.32 -24.78 -4.54
C GLY A 503 -9.10 -26.16 -3.93
N ASN A 504 -9.24 -26.31 -2.61
CA ASN A 504 -9.23 -27.59 -1.90
C ASN A 504 -10.62 -27.95 -1.40
N ARG A 505 -11.42 -28.57 -2.25
CA ARG A 505 -12.81 -28.93 -1.94
C ARG A 505 -12.95 -30.00 -0.85
N ALA A 506 -11.92 -30.84 -0.64
CA ALA A 506 -12.04 -31.96 0.30
C ALA A 506 -11.99 -31.52 1.77
N SER A 507 -11.27 -30.45 2.08
CA SER A 507 -10.99 -30.06 3.46
C SER A 507 -12.10 -29.25 4.14
N PHE A 508 -12.97 -28.57 3.36
CA PHE A 508 -14.04 -27.73 3.90
C PHE A 508 -15.45 -28.34 3.74
N ALA A 509 -15.55 -29.52 3.11
CA ALA A 509 -16.82 -30.16 2.79
C ALA A 509 -17.63 -30.63 4.01
N THR A 510 -17.01 -30.75 5.18
CA THR A 510 -17.61 -31.34 6.37
C THR A 510 -18.27 -30.35 7.33
N SER A 511 -17.91 -29.05 7.29
CA SER A 511 -18.47 -28.06 8.22
C SER A 511 -19.05 -26.79 7.57
N GLY A 512 -18.74 -26.51 6.32
CA GLY A 512 -19.18 -25.29 5.63
C GLY A 512 -18.69 -23.97 6.25
N ARG A 513 -18.00 -24.05 7.40
CA ARG A 513 -17.50 -22.91 8.17
C ARG A 513 -16.08 -23.21 8.64
N ILE A 514 -15.20 -22.20 8.69
CA ILE A 514 -13.87 -22.35 9.28
C ILE A 514 -14.04 -22.62 10.77
N PRO A 515 -13.50 -23.76 11.30
CA PRO A 515 -13.60 -24.08 12.72
C PRO A 515 -12.77 -23.10 13.55
N GLU A 516 -13.38 -22.40 14.51
CA GLU A 516 -12.70 -21.51 15.47
C GLU A 516 -11.59 -22.23 16.25
N LEU A 517 -11.74 -23.52 16.49
CA LEU A 517 -10.75 -24.37 17.18
C LEU A 517 -9.40 -24.45 16.46
N LEU A 518 -9.34 -24.23 15.12
CA LEU A 518 -8.08 -24.17 14.39
C LEU A 518 -7.21 -22.99 14.82
N PHE A 519 -7.82 -21.98 15.41
CA PHE A 519 -7.17 -20.72 15.81
C PHE A 519 -7.20 -20.52 17.34
N GLY A 520 -7.28 -21.59 18.11
CA GLY A 520 -7.33 -21.51 19.56
C GLY A 520 -8.57 -20.79 20.13
N GLY A 521 -9.68 -20.80 19.37
CA GLY A 521 -10.90 -20.06 19.72
C GLY A 521 -10.92 -18.60 19.29
N ARG A 522 -9.89 -18.14 18.58
CA ARG A 522 -9.80 -16.75 18.11
C ARG A 522 -10.71 -16.48 16.91
N ASP A 523 -11.39 -15.34 16.93
CA ASP A 523 -12.18 -14.87 15.79
C ASP A 523 -11.28 -14.24 14.72
N VAL A 524 -10.69 -15.10 13.89
CA VAL A 524 -9.83 -14.67 12.77
C VAL A 524 -10.60 -13.97 11.65
N ILE A 525 -11.91 -14.17 11.57
CA ILE A 525 -12.78 -13.48 10.61
C ILE A 525 -12.85 -11.99 11.01
N GLU A 526 -13.09 -11.72 12.30
CA GLU A 526 -13.11 -10.35 12.79
C GLU A 526 -11.73 -9.67 12.67
N VAL A 527 -10.66 -10.41 12.94
CA VAL A 527 -9.28 -9.93 12.68
C VAL A 527 -9.12 -9.52 11.21
N GLY A 528 -9.48 -10.38 10.27
CA GLY A 528 -9.40 -10.08 8.84
C GLY A 528 -10.23 -8.86 8.42
N LYS A 529 -11.40 -8.67 9.02
CA LYS A 529 -12.27 -7.51 8.76
C LYS A 529 -11.68 -6.21 9.32
N VAL A 530 -11.19 -6.24 10.56
CA VAL A 530 -10.64 -5.06 11.24
C VAL A 530 -9.34 -4.58 10.61
N PHE A 531 -8.44 -5.51 10.27
CA PHE A 531 -7.14 -5.17 9.69
C PHE A 531 -7.16 -5.07 8.14
N GLY A 532 -8.21 -5.57 7.49
CA GLY A 532 -8.33 -5.57 6.03
C GLY A 532 -7.40 -6.55 5.31
N GLU A 533 -6.23 -6.82 5.88
CA GLU A 533 -5.25 -7.80 5.43
C GLU A 533 -4.55 -8.37 6.66
N SER A 534 -4.43 -9.71 6.75
CA SER A 534 -3.82 -10.36 7.92
C SER A 534 -3.20 -11.72 7.57
N PHE A 535 -2.26 -12.16 8.40
CA PHE A 535 -1.70 -13.52 8.35
C PHE A 535 -2.40 -14.41 9.37
N TRP A 536 -2.64 -15.68 8.95
CA TRP A 536 -3.21 -16.72 9.78
C TRP A 536 -2.23 -17.88 9.89
N TYR A 537 -1.95 -18.33 11.10
CA TYR A 537 -1.05 -19.43 11.42
C TYR A 537 -1.86 -20.55 12.06
N TYR A 538 -1.89 -21.74 11.44
CA TYR A 538 -2.69 -22.87 11.90
C TYR A 538 -2.16 -24.18 11.35
N SER A 539 -2.56 -25.31 11.94
CA SER A 539 -2.29 -26.63 11.38
C SER A 539 -3.50 -27.08 10.57
N PHE A 540 -3.26 -27.54 9.34
CA PHE A 540 -4.31 -27.94 8.42
C PHE A 540 -3.90 -29.17 7.61
N GLU A 541 -4.88 -29.96 7.16
CA GLU A 541 -4.63 -31.12 6.31
C GLU A 541 -4.06 -30.67 4.95
N ASN A 542 -2.83 -31.10 4.69
CA ASN A 542 -2.17 -30.84 3.42
C ASN A 542 -2.82 -31.69 2.32
N PRO A 543 -3.41 -31.12 1.26
CA PRO A 543 -4.12 -31.88 0.23
C PRO A 543 -3.22 -32.80 -0.60
N VAL A 544 -1.90 -32.67 -0.49
CA VAL A 544 -0.92 -33.51 -1.22
C VAL A 544 -0.52 -34.72 -0.40
N THR A 545 -0.25 -34.52 0.90
CA THR A 545 0.24 -35.57 1.79
C THR A 545 -0.85 -36.25 2.60
N GLY A 546 -2.00 -35.57 2.78
CA GLY A 546 -3.07 -36.00 3.69
C GLY A 546 -2.72 -35.87 5.17
N ALA A 547 -1.58 -35.30 5.51
CA ALA A 547 -1.13 -35.12 6.89
C ALA A 547 -1.58 -33.73 7.42
N LEU A 548 -1.75 -33.65 8.75
CA LEU A 548 -1.93 -32.39 9.44
C LEU A 548 -0.58 -31.69 9.54
N GLU A 549 -0.42 -30.58 8.85
CA GLU A 549 0.84 -29.84 8.75
C GLU A 549 0.64 -28.36 9.10
N PRO A 550 1.69 -27.69 9.65
CA PRO A 550 1.67 -26.24 9.82
C PRO A 550 1.40 -25.52 8.50
N LYS A 551 0.61 -24.45 8.56
CA LYS A 551 0.27 -23.61 7.39
C LYS A 551 0.31 -22.14 7.75
N VAL A 552 0.98 -21.37 6.91
CA VAL A 552 0.93 -19.91 6.91
C VAL A 552 -0.01 -19.49 5.79
N ALA A 553 -1.07 -18.76 6.13
CA ALA A 553 -1.98 -18.18 5.16
C ALA A 553 -2.01 -16.66 5.31
N SER A 554 -2.24 -15.97 4.20
CA SER A 554 -2.62 -14.56 4.19
C SER A 554 -4.05 -14.45 3.70
N VAL A 555 -4.79 -13.50 4.26
CA VAL A 555 -6.14 -13.17 3.83
C VAL A 555 -6.25 -11.67 3.61
N LYS A 556 -7.06 -11.27 2.63
CA LYS A 556 -7.39 -9.89 2.34
C LYS A 556 -8.89 -9.72 2.22
N LEU A 557 -9.42 -8.68 2.85
CA LEU A 557 -10.83 -8.33 2.77
C LEU A 557 -11.15 -7.77 1.38
N ALA A 558 -12.07 -8.42 0.69
CA ALA A 558 -12.77 -7.93 -0.49
C ALA A 558 -14.23 -7.63 -0.13
N ARG A 559 -14.89 -6.81 -0.94
CA ARG A 559 -16.32 -6.50 -0.77
C ARG A 559 -17.09 -6.64 -2.09
N PRO A 560 -17.08 -7.84 -2.71
CA PRO A 560 -17.85 -8.03 -3.93
C PRO A 560 -19.35 -7.79 -3.65
N GLN A 561 -19.96 -6.89 -4.42
CA GLN A 561 -21.39 -6.57 -4.27
C GLN A 561 -21.77 -6.09 -2.85
N GLY A 562 -20.80 -5.49 -2.12
CA GLY A 562 -21.02 -4.99 -0.76
C GLY A 562 -20.87 -6.02 0.37
N PHE A 563 -20.71 -7.31 0.07
CA PHE A 563 -20.55 -8.37 1.08
C PHE A 563 -19.09 -8.53 1.51
N PRO A 564 -18.80 -8.59 2.81
CA PRO A 564 -17.43 -8.84 3.26
C PRO A 564 -17.01 -10.27 2.92
N LEU A 565 -15.96 -10.42 2.13
CA LEU A 565 -15.35 -11.69 1.75
C LEU A 565 -13.86 -11.65 2.04
N LEU A 566 -13.37 -12.57 2.84
CA LEU A 566 -11.94 -12.76 3.07
C LEU A 566 -11.38 -13.71 2.01
N VAL A 567 -10.60 -13.20 1.09
CA VAL A 567 -9.90 -13.97 0.05
C VAL A 567 -8.53 -14.33 0.57
N GLY A 568 -8.18 -15.60 0.56
CA GLY A 568 -6.92 -16.07 1.13
C GLY A 568 -6.24 -17.18 0.34
N SER A 569 -4.98 -17.37 0.65
CA SER A 569 -4.15 -18.51 0.23
C SER A 569 -3.09 -18.79 1.28
N GLY A 570 -2.40 -19.93 1.18
CA GLY A 570 -1.34 -20.25 2.12
C GLY A 570 -0.40 -21.32 1.61
N TYR A 571 0.74 -21.44 2.29
CA TYR A 571 1.75 -22.48 2.06
C TYR A 571 2.08 -23.21 3.35
N ASN A 572 2.72 -24.36 3.25
CA ASN A 572 3.27 -25.10 4.38
C ASN A 572 4.73 -24.68 4.55
N PRO A 573 5.14 -24.11 5.71
CA PRO A 573 6.49 -23.61 5.97
C PRO A 573 7.54 -24.71 6.07
#